data_0df613ff44182be39785d8fd7a143654
#
_entry.id   0df613ff44182be39785d8fd7a143654
#
_cell.length_a   1.000
_cell.length_b   1.000
_cell.length_c   1.000
_cell.angle_alpha   90.00
_cell.angle_beta   90.00
_cell.angle_gamma   90.00
#
_symmetry.space_group_name_H-M   'P 1'
#
loop_
_entity.id
_entity.type
_entity.pdbx_description
1 polymer ?
#
loop_
_entity_poly.entity_id
_entity_poly.type
_entity_poly.pdbx_seq_one_letter_code
_entity_poly.pdbx_strand_id
1 'polypeptide(L)'
;RKGRRNPPDIHFVGETRVYVGSARAPKGGGDVWLVRYDPREQDVAVKSGDNKGQTLPEKNVVRELTRLGAWRGRPTAFRLPAASEEGLKTVILVQGGHGGRIFNAAEPKA
;
A
#
# COMPACT_ATOMS: atom_id res chain seq x y z
N ARG A 1 -9.19 -15.36 -18.39
CA ARG A 1 -8.52 -16.59 -18.02
C ARG A 1 -9.35 -17.38 -17.04
N LYS A 2 -9.45 -18.66 -17.30
CA LYS A 2 -10.25 -19.56 -16.46
C LYS A 2 -9.68 -19.63 -15.04
N GLY A 3 -10.55 -19.56 -14.05
CA GLY A 3 -10.16 -19.63 -12.65
C GLY A 3 -9.60 -18.35 -12.08
N ARG A 4 -9.39 -17.35 -12.89
CA ARG A 4 -8.86 -16.09 -12.41
C ARG A 4 -9.98 -15.26 -11.80
N ARG A 5 -9.73 -14.72 -10.63
CA ARG A 5 -10.66 -13.82 -9.98
C ARG A 5 -10.31 -12.38 -10.29
N ASN A 6 -11.33 -11.57 -10.42
CA ASN A 6 -11.11 -10.14 -10.57
C ASN A 6 -10.72 -9.57 -9.21
N PRO A 7 -9.69 -8.74 -9.15
CA PRO A 7 -9.34 -8.10 -7.89
C PRO A 7 -10.40 -7.07 -7.49
N PRO A 8 -10.49 -6.73 -6.21
CA PRO A 8 -11.38 -5.64 -5.81
C PRO A 8 -10.89 -4.32 -6.38
N ASP A 9 -11.84 -3.48 -6.79
CA ASP A 9 -11.50 -2.14 -7.23
C ASP A 9 -11.06 -1.30 -6.04
N ILE A 10 -10.12 -0.41 -6.27
CA ILE A 10 -9.67 0.55 -5.28
C ILE A 10 -9.98 1.94 -5.83
N HIS A 11 -10.78 2.70 -5.10
CA HIS A 11 -11.27 3.99 -5.55
C HIS A 11 -10.97 5.06 -4.51
N PHE A 12 -10.27 6.11 -4.93
CA PHE A 12 -9.95 7.22 -4.04
C PHE A 12 -11.01 8.31 -4.17
N VAL A 13 -11.39 8.88 -3.04
CA VAL A 13 -12.31 10.01 -3.01
C VAL A 13 -11.58 11.17 -2.32
N GLY A 14 -11.15 12.14 -3.12
CA GLY A 14 -10.32 13.21 -2.62
C GLY A 14 -9.03 12.67 -2.05
N GLU A 15 -8.53 13.31 -1.00
CA GLU A 15 -7.29 12.90 -0.36
C GLU A 15 -7.50 12.22 0.98
N THR A 16 -8.76 12.05 1.40
CA THR A 16 -9.05 11.60 2.76
C THR A 16 -9.73 10.25 2.84
N ARG A 17 -10.16 9.68 1.72
CA ARG A 17 -10.87 8.42 1.75
C ARG A 17 -10.48 7.51 0.60
N VAL A 18 -10.55 6.21 0.87
CA VAL A 18 -10.39 5.19 -0.16
C VAL A 18 -11.47 4.14 0.05
N TYR A 19 -11.99 3.62 -1.06
CA TYR A 19 -12.99 2.56 -1.05
C TYR A 19 -12.41 1.34 -1.73
N VAL A 20 -12.59 0.19 -1.09
CA VAL A 20 -12.25 -1.09 -1.67
C VAL A 20 -13.56 -1.79 -2.01
N GLY A 21 -13.75 -2.10 -3.29
CA GLY A 21 -15.00 -2.65 -3.78
C GLY A 21 -15.18 -4.12 -3.42
N SER A 22 -16.32 -4.66 -3.85
CA SER A 22 -16.60 -6.06 -3.61
C SER A 22 -15.81 -6.94 -4.56
N ALA A 23 -15.41 -8.11 -4.05
CA ALA A 23 -14.78 -9.14 -4.84
C ALA A 23 -14.78 -10.40 -4.01
N ARG A 24 -14.41 -11.50 -4.64
CA ARG A 24 -14.33 -12.77 -3.91
C ARG A 24 -13.09 -12.72 -3.02
N ALA A 25 -13.34 -12.82 -1.72
CA ALA A 25 -12.25 -12.81 -0.75
C ALA A 25 -11.81 -14.23 -0.43
N PRO A 26 -10.55 -14.44 -0.07
CA PRO A 26 -10.11 -15.74 0.42
C PRO A 26 -10.69 -16.00 1.80
N LYS A 27 -10.62 -17.22 2.21
CA LYS A 27 -10.96 -17.58 3.58
C LYS A 27 -10.09 -16.77 4.53
N GLY A 28 -10.71 -16.11 5.51
CA GLY A 28 -9.99 -15.25 6.42
C GLY A 28 -9.89 -13.80 5.97
N GLY A 29 -10.37 -13.50 4.75
CA GLY A 29 -10.39 -12.13 4.27
C GLY A 29 -9.03 -11.57 3.91
N GLY A 30 -8.90 -10.27 3.98
CA GLY A 30 -7.67 -9.58 3.66
C GLY A 30 -7.46 -8.34 4.49
N ASP A 31 -6.34 -7.72 4.26
CA ASP A 31 -5.94 -6.48 4.93
C ASP A 31 -5.71 -5.40 3.92
N VAL A 32 -6.07 -4.18 4.29
CA VAL A 32 -5.83 -3.01 3.45
C VAL A 32 -4.71 -2.19 4.08
N TRP A 33 -3.68 -1.95 3.30
CA TRP A 33 -2.48 -1.25 3.76
C TRP A 33 -2.31 0.08 3.05
N LEU A 34 -1.90 1.06 3.81
CA LEU A 34 -1.50 2.36 3.28
C LEU A 34 0.02 2.40 3.26
N VAL A 35 0.58 2.66 2.10
CA VAL A 35 2.03 2.85 1.94
C VAL A 35 2.24 4.28 1.48
N ARG A 36 3.13 4.98 2.16
CA ARG A 36 3.59 6.28 1.69
C ARG A 36 5.08 6.23 1.46
N TYR A 37 5.48 6.65 0.28
CA TYR A 37 6.87 6.57 -0.10
C TYR A 37 7.35 7.90 -0.67
N ASP A 38 8.64 8.12 -0.55
CA ASP A 38 9.30 9.30 -1.09
C ASP A 38 9.84 8.92 -2.46
N PRO A 39 9.32 9.51 -3.55
CA PRO A 39 9.78 9.15 -4.88
C PRO A 39 11.11 9.79 -5.26
N ARG A 40 11.61 10.71 -4.44
CA ARG A 40 12.85 11.41 -4.74
C ARG A 40 14.05 10.53 -4.48
N GLU A 41 15.08 10.68 -5.30
CA GLU A 41 16.34 10.00 -5.05
C GLU A 41 16.99 10.58 -3.82
N GLN A 42 17.53 9.75 -2.98
CA GLN A 42 18.19 10.18 -1.75
C GLN A 42 19.28 9.20 -1.37
N ASP A 43 20.27 9.68 -0.64
CA ASP A 43 21.35 8.85 -0.16
C ASP A 43 20.95 8.24 1.17
N VAL A 44 21.07 6.92 1.25
CA VAL A 44 20.73 6.18 2.47
C VAL A 44 21.97 5.52 3.00
N ALA A 45 22.28 5.76 4.28
CA ALA A 45 23.44 5.15 4.92
C ALA A 45 23.16 3.68 5.19
N VAL A 46 24.16 2.85 4.90
CA VAL A 46 24.08 1.42 5.19
C VAL A 46 24.54 1.21 6.62
N LYS A 47 23.69 0.59 7.44
CA LYS A 47 23.94 0.46 8.88
C LYS A 47 24.46 -0.90 9.30
N SER A 48 24.44 -1.89 8.41
CA SER A 48 24.91 -3.23 8.74
C SER A 48 25.33 -3.94 7.46
N GLY A 49 26.05 -5.05 7.63
CA GLY A 49 26.50 -5.85 6.50
C GLY A 49 27.84 -5.38 5.98
N ASP A 50 28.22 -5.92 4.81
CA ASP A 50 29.54 -5.66 4.22
C ASP A 50 29.73 -4.21 3.80
N ASN A 51 28.63 -3.52 3.53
CA ASN A 51 28.67 -2.14 3.08
C ASN A 51 28.43 -1.13 4.19
N LYS A 52 28.55 -1.57 5.43
CA LYS A 52 28.35 -0.70 6.59
C LYS A 52 29.21 0.55 6.48
N GLY A 53 28.61 1.69 6.75
CA GLY A 53 29.31 2.97 6.67
C GLY A 53 29.28 3.62 5.31
N GLN A 54 28.79 2.92 4.29
CA GLN A 54 28.67 3.47 2.96
C GLN A 54 27.30 4.13 2.77
N THR A 55 27.21 4.99 1.78
CA THR A 55 25.96 5.65 1.41
C THR A 55 25.56 5.17 0.03
N LEU A 56 24.31 4.73 -0.10
CA LEU A 56 23.78 4.26 -1.38
C LEU A 56 22.65 5.17 -1.85
N PRO A 57 22.59 5.48 -3.16
CA PRO A 57 21.44 6.22 -3.68
C PRO A 57 20.22 5.30 -3.70
N GLU A 58 19.10 5.81 -3.21
CA GLU A 58 17.85 5.07 -3.15
C GLU A 58 16.72 5.91 -3.68
N LYS A 59 15.72 5.26 -4.24
CA LYS A 59 14.54 5.90 -4.79
C LYS A 59 13.32 5.16 -4.28
N ASN A 60 12.20 5.88 -4.18
CA ASN A 60 10.95 5.28 -3.70
C ASN A 60 11.08 4.68 -2.30
N VAL A 61 11.70 5.44 -1.42
CA VAL A 61 11.91 4.98 -0.03
C VAL A 61 10.59 5.03 0.72
N VAL A 62 10.19 3.90 1.30
CA VAL A 62 8.95 3.82 2.08
C VAL A 62 9.15 4.56 3.40
N ARG A 63 8.25 5.50 3.67
CA ARG A 63 8.29 6.29 4.91
C ARG A 63 7.19 5.90 5.88
N GLU A 64 6.06 5.44 5.37
CA GLU A 64 4.93 5.07 6.22
C GLU A 64 4.34 3.78 5.71
N LEU A 65 3.98 2.90 6.62
CA LEU A 65 3.29 1.65 6.33
C LEU A 65 2.26 1.45 7.41
N THR A 66 0.98 1.57 7.06
CA THR A 66 -0.09 1.56 8.04
C THR A 66 -1.19 0.59 7.60
N ARG A 67 -1.61 -0.28 8.50
CA ARG A 67 -2.77 -1.12 8.24
C ARG A 67 -4.02 -0.28 8.46
N LEU A 68 -4.85 -0.17 7.41
CA LEU A 68 -6.08 0.61 7.52
C LEU A 68 -7.22 -0.20 8.11
N GLY A 69 -7.26 -1.50 7.82
CA GLY A 69 -8.29 -2.35 8.35
C GLY A 69 -8.46 -3.61 7.54
N ALA A 70 -9.50 -4.36 7.86
CA ALA A 70 -9.82 -5.62 7.20
C ALA A 70 -10.73 -5.39 6.00
N TRP A 71 -10.58 -6.23 4.99
CA TRP A 71 -11.49 -6.30 3.85
C TRP A 71 -11.93 -7.75 3.71
N ARG A 72 -13.24 -7.97 3.64
CA ARG A 72 -13.77 -9.31 3.62
C ARG A 72 -14.66 -9.60 2.41
N GLY A 73 -14.37 -8.91 1.30
CA GLY A 73 -15.09 -9.13 0.05
C GLY A 73 -16.26 -8.21 -0.16
N ARG A 74 -16.63 -7.40 0.81
CA ARG A 74 -17.71 -6.43 0.70
C ARG A 74 -17.12 -5.03 0.52
N PRO A 75 -17.87 -4.12 -0.13
CA PRO A 75 -17.38 -2.74 -0.25
C PRO A 75 -17.09 -2.16 1.12
N THR A 76 -15.90 -1.61 1.28
CA THR A 76 -15.45 -1.09 2.56
C THR A 76 -14.74 0.23 2.34
N ALA A 77 -15.04 1.21 3.19
CA ALA A 77 -14.40 2.53 3.13
C ALA A 77 -13.38 2.66 4.23
N PHE A 78 -12.30 3.37 3.93
CA PHE A 78 -11.25 3.64 4.90
C PHE A 78 -10.89 5.11 4.85
N ARG A 79 -10.57 5.65 6.03
CA ARG A 79 -10.07 7.01 6.12
C ARG A 79 -8.55 6.98 5.87
N LEU A 80 -8.08 7.94 5.08
CA LEU A 80 -6.65 8.10 4.83
C LEU A 80 -6.13 9.17 5.78
N PRO A 81 -5.22 8.81 6.70
CA PRO A 81 -4.57 9.83 7.51
C PRO A 81 -3.69 10.72 6.65
N ALA A 82 -3.46 11.94 7.11
CA ALA A 82 -2.58 12.85 6.42
C ALA A 82 -1.15 12.30 6.40
N ALA A 83 -0.42 12.61 5.34
CA ALA A 83 0.98 12.22 5.26
C ALA A 83 1.79 12.98 6.31
N SER A 84 2.82 12.33 6.83
CA SER A 84 3.67 12.93 7.86
C SER A 84 4.56 14.05 7.31
N GLU A 85 4.78 14.08 6.00
CA GLU A 85 5.58 15.11 5.36
C GLU A 85 5.11 15.31 3.93
N GLU A 86 5.44 16.44 3.36
CA GLU A 86 5.05 16.75 1.98
C GLU A 86 5.89 15.96 0.99
N GLY A 87 5.31 15.75 -0.18
CA GLY A 87 6.02 15.08 -1.28
C GLY A 87 5.90 13.59 -1.29
N LEU A 88 5.29 12.99 -0.28
CA LEU A 88 5.09 11.54 -0.26
C LEU A 88 3.98 11.13 -1.21
N LYS A 89 4.18 10.02 -1.86
CA LYS A 89 3.17 9.40 -2.71
C LYS A 89 2.47 8.29 -1.97
N THR A 90 1.23 8.03 -2.36
CA THR A 90 0.35 7.10 -1.67
C THR A 90 0.07 5.87 -2.53
N VAL A 91 0.16 4.69 -1.93
CA VAL A 91 -0.26 3.44 -2.55
C VAL A 91 -1.16 2.72 -1.56
N ILE A 92 -2.27 2.19 -2.05
CA ILE A 92 -3.13 1.32 -1.27
C ILE A 92 -2.95 -0.09 -1.77
N LEU A 93 -2.73 -1.02 -0.85
CA LEU A 93 -2.57 -2.44 -1.14
C LEU A 93 -3.69 -3.21 -0.48
N VAL A 94 -4.24 -4.20 -1.19
CA VAL A 94 -5.17 -5.17 -0.61
C VAL A 94 -4.46 -6.50 -0.63
N GLN A 95 -4.20 -7.04 0.54
CA GLN A 95 -3.38 -8.24 0.72
C GLN A 95 -4.19 -9.31 1.43
N GLY A 96 -3.98 -10.57 1.09
CA GLY A 96 -4.58 -11.67 1.83
C GLY A 96 -4.11 -11.69 3.28
N GLY A 97 -4.94 -12.20 4.17
CA GLY A 97 -4.62 -12.23 5.59
C GLY A 97 -3.35 -13.02 5.88
N HIS A 98 -2.72 -12.72 7.01
CA HIS A 98 -1.51 -13.40 7.47
C HIS A 98 -0.35 -13.29 6.46
N GLY A 99 -0.22 -12.13 5.84
CA GLY A 99 0.88 -11.92 4.91
C GLY A 99 0.73 -12.62 3.58
N GLY A 100 -0.51 -12.91 3.19
CA GLY A 100 -0.78 -13.55 1.92
C GLY A 100 -0.45 -12.67 0.73
N ARG A 101 -0.89 -13.11 -0.44
CA ARG A 101 -0.55 -12.39 -1.68
C ARG A 101 -1.32 -11.07 -1.76
N ILE A 102 -0.77 -10.15 -2.55
CA ILE A 102 -1.42 -8.87 -2.82
C ILE A 102 -2.40 -9.07 -3.97
N PHE A 103 -3.66 -8.69 -3.76
CA PHE A 103 -4.71 -8.83 -4.76
C PHE A 103 -4.78 -7.64 -5.70
N ASN A 104 -4.50 -6.46 -5.19
CA ASN A 104 -4.53 -5.25 -5.99
C ASN A 104 -3.75 -4.16 -5.30
N ALA A 105 -3.32 -3.20 -6.09
CA ALA A 105 -2.61 -2.03 -5.59
C ALA A 105 -3.03 -0.85 -6.47
N ALA A 106 -3.16 0.32 -5.86
CA ALA A 106 -3.57 1.50 -6.61
C ALA A 106 -2.97 2.76 -6.02
N GLU A 107 -2.74 3.73 -6.90
CA GLU A 107 -2.32 5.07 -6.52
C GLU A 107 -3.41 6.05 -6.92
N PRO A 108 -3.56 7.17 -6.19
CA PRO A 108 -4.49 8.20 -6.61
C PRO A 108 -4.07 8.75 -7.97
N LYS A 109 -5.05 9.10 -8.77
CA LYS A 109 -4.75 9.75 -10.04
C LYS A 109 -4.28 11.17 -9.80
N ALA A 110 -3.29 11.58 -10.58
CA ALA A 110 -2.74 12.92 -10.45
C ALA A 110 -3.77 13.99 -10.89
#